data_5fbcab0fcf7d5bc6748787844190f5ae
#
_entry.id   5fbcab0fcf7d5bc6748787844190f5ae
#
_cell.length_a   1.000
_cell.length_b   1.000
_cell.length_c   1.000
_cell.angle_alpha   90.00
_cell.angle_beta   90.00
_cell.angle_gamma   90.00
#
_symmetry.space_group_name_H-M   'P 1'
#
loop_
_entity.id
_entity.type
_entity.pdbx_description
1 polymer ?
#
loop_
_entity_poly.entity_id
_entity_poly.type
_entity_poly.pdbx_seq_one_letter_code
_entity_poly.pdbx_strand_id
1 'polypeptide(L)'
;METMSSFAVMKMIGISLLRLRTFADYFKRSFEDFGVMNKVVMLLNLANDPIIERILTPKCALTIAEYLAFELDMHVLVIMTDMTSYAEALREFSSSKGEIPGRKGYPGYLYSDLASLYERAGMVKGSKGSVTQIPILTMPNDDITHPVPDLTGYITEGQIVLDRSLQGQGIYPPIDILPSLSRLMKDGIGEGYTRGDHQALANQLFSSYAKVIDARSLASVIGAEELSAVDKKYIAFGEQFEQQFVNQKFTENRTIEQSLDLGWELLGYLPRSELDRVDDKILDKYYKPKEEA
;
A
#
# COMPACT_ATOMS: atom_id res chain seq x y z
N MET A 1 -25.88 -22.31 -6.71
CA MET A 1 -25.37 -21.97 -8.04
C MET A 1 -26.05 -20.69 -8.49
N GLU A 2 -25.78 -19.59 -7.78
CA GLU A 2 -26.32 -18.23 -8.02
C GLU A 2 -25.61 -17.26 -7.05
N THR A 3 -24.31 -17.04 -7.20
CA THR A 3 -23.57 -16.06 -6.37
C THR A 3 -22.39 -15.45 -7.11
N MET A 4 -22.55 -15.12 -8.39
CA MET A 4 -21.51 -14.38 -9.13
C MET A 4 -22.10 -13.33 -10.09
N SER A 5 -23.08 -12.56 -9.67
CA SER A 5 -23.61 -11.49 -10.52
C SER A 5 -23.86 -10.15 -9.84
N SER A 6 -23.14 -9.85 -8.77
CA SER A 6 -23.14 -8.48 -8.21
C SER A 6 -21.71 -7.96 -8.02
N PHE A 7 -20.87 -8.02 -9.05
CA PHE A 7 -19.80 -7.04 -9.15
C PHE A 7 -20.46 -5.68 -9.38
N ALA A 8 -20.83 -5.05 -8.28
CA ALA A 8 -21.27 -3.67 -8.26
C ALA A 8 -20.26 -2.86 -9.08
N VAL A 9 -20.77 -2.00 -9.94
CA VAL A 9 -19.97 -1.15 -10.83
C VAL A 9 -19.04 -0.33 -9.96
N MET A 10 -17.79 -0.77 -9.81
CA MET A 10 -16.75 -0.04 -9.11
C MET A 10 -16.42 1.17 -9.97
N LYS A 11 -16.72 2.37 -9.46
CA LYS A 11 -16.29 3.61 -10.10
C LYS A 11 -15.02 4.09 -9.43
N MET A 12 -14.04 4.41 -10.24
CA MET A 12 -12.76 4.97 -9.81
C MET A 12 -12.78 6.47 -9.99
N ILE A 13 -12.45 7.22 -8.93
CA ILE A 13 -12.20 8.66 -9.00
C ILE A 13 -10.71 8.87 -8.89
N GLY A 14 -10.08 9.27 -9.99
CA GLY A 14 -8.68 9.66 -10.02
C GLY A 14 -8.55 11.15 -9.76
N ILE A 15 -7.86 11.52 -8.70
CA ILE A 15 -7.43 12.90 -8.45
C ILE A 15 -5.96 12.96 -8.79
N SER A 16 -5.59 13.80 -9.74
CA SER A 16 -4.19 13.98 -10.09
C SER A 16 -3.79 15.43 -9.84
N LEU A 17 -2.96 15.63 -8.81
CA LEU A 17 -2.29 16.90 -8.52
C LEU A 17 -0.89 16.90 -9.18
N LEU A 18 -0.78 16.32 -10.36
CA LEU A 18 0.49 16.07 -11.03
C LEU A 18 1.14 17.34 -11.51
N ARG A 19 2.40 17.53 -11.17
CA ARG A 19 3.23 18.63 -11.66
C ARG A 19 3.45 18.62 -13.18
N LEU A 20 3.25 17.47 -13.84
CA LEU A 20 3.52 17.31 -15.27
C LEU A 20 2.27 16.84 -16.01
N ARG A 21 1.86 17.61 -17.01
CA ARG A 21 0.76 17.27 -17.94
C ARG A 21 0.96 15.89 -18.58
N THR A 22 2.21 15.51 -18.82
CA THR A 22 2.59 14.22 -19.41
C THR A 22 2.07 13.02 -18.60
N PHE A 23 2.08 13.09 -17.27
CA PHE A 23 1.55 12.00 -16.43
C PHE A 23 0.03 11.94 -16.48
N ALA A 24 -0.67 13.08 -16.49
CA ALA A 24 -2.11 13.11 -16.64
C ALA A 24 -2.54 12.51 -17.99
N ASP A 25 -1.85 12.84 -19.07
CA ASP A 25 -2.08 12.30 -20.40
C ASP A 25 -1.76 10.79 -20.45
N TYR A 26 -0.72 10.33 -19.75
CA TYR A 26 -0.37 8.92 -19.64
C TYR A 26 -1.48 8.11 -18.96
N PHE A 27 -1.97 8.54 -17.80
CA PHE A 27 -3.06 7.85 -17.11
C PHE A 27 -4.34 7.86 -17.92
N LYS A 28 -4.69 9.00 -18.54
CA LYS A 28 -5.86 9.08 -19.41
C LYS A 28 -5.79 8.05 -20.54
N ARG A 29 -4.66 8.02 -21.28
CA ARG A 29 -4.45 7.04 -22.36
C ARG A 29 -4.50 5.60 -21.85
N SER A 30 -3.87 5.31 -20.72
CA SER A 30 -3.91 3.97 -20.14
C SER A 30 -5.35 3.53 -19.83
N PHE A 31 -6.19 4.41 -19.26
CA PHE A 31 -7.59 4.07 -19.01
C PHE A 31 -8.42 3.94 -20.30
N GLU A 32 -8.10 4.71 -21.34
CA GLU A 32 -8.70 4.59 -22.67
C GLU A 32 -8.29 3.26 -23.32
N ASP A 33 -7.01 2.90 -23.29
CA ASP A 33 -6.46 1.67 -23.87
C ASP A 33 -7.01 0.41 -23.18
N PHE A 34 -7.21 0.46 -21.86
CA PHE A 34 -7.86 -0.62 -21.11
C PHE A 34 -9.40 -0.62 -21.21
N GLY A 35 -10.00 0.35 -21.90
CA GLY A 35 -11.45 0.43 -22.10
C GLY A 35 -12.27 0.70 -20.83
N VAL A 36 -11.62 1.24 -19.78
CA VAL A 36 -12.26 1.48 -18.47
C VAL A 36 -12.63 2.94 -18.22
N MET A 37 -12.35 3.84 -19.15
CA MET A 37 -12.57 5.29 -19.01
C MET A 37 -14.02 5.66 -18.67
N ASN A 38 -15.00 4.88 -19.09
CA ASN A 38 -16.41 5.06 -18.75
C ASN A 38 -16.74 4.82 -17.27
N LYS A 39 -15.82 4.20 -16.52
CA LYS A 39 -15.90 3.95 -15.08
C LYS A 39 -15.07 4.93 -14.26
N VAL A 40 -14.38 5.86 -14.91
CA VAL A 40 -13.45 6.79 -14.27
C VAL A 40 -14.01 8.20 -14.28
N VAL A 41 -13.95 8.87 -13.13
CA VAL A 41 -14.11 10.32 -13.00
C VAL A 41 -12.74 10.88 -12.68
N MET A 42 -12.19 11.73 -13.54
CA MET A 42 -10.84 12.27 -13.39
C MET A 42 -10.92 13.77 -13.11
N LEU A 43 -10.40 14.19 -11.96
CA LEU A 43 -10.20 15.60 -11.61
C LEU A 43 -8.72 15.90 -11.67
N LEU A 44 -8.35 16.90 -12.43
CA LEU A 44 -6.96 17.28 -12.68
C LEU A 44 -6.69 18.68 -12.15
N ASN A 45 -5.60 18.84 -11.43
CA ASN A 45 -4.97 20.11 -11.13
C ASN A 45 -3.49 20.02 -11.50
N LEU A 46 -3.07 20.85 -12.44
CA LEU A 46 -1.72 20.83 -13.00
C LEU A 46 -0.81 21.86 -12.31
N ALA A 47 0.49 21.80 -12.60
CA ALA A 47 1.47 22.67 -11.97
C ALA A 47 1.19 24.16 -12.15
N ASN A 48 0.61 24.53 -13.29
CA ASN A 48 0.32 25.93 -13.64
C ASN A 48 -1.04 26.42 -13.12
N ASP A 49 -1.84 25.53 -12.52
CA ASP A 49 -3.14 25.89 -11.99
C ASP A 49 -3.00 26.58 -10.61
N PRO A 50 -3.95 27.47 -10.25
CA PRO A 50 -3.91 28.20 -9.00
C PRO A 50 -3.86 27.27 -7.77
N ILE A 51 -3.12 27.68 -6.74
CA ILE A 51 -2.95 26.93 -5.49
C ILE A 51 -4.29 26.63 -4.81
N ILE A 52 -5.22 27.57 -4.86
CA ILE A 52 -6.57 27.42 -4.27
C ILE A 52 -7.33 26.27 -4.92
N GLU A 53 -7.22 26.10 -6.24
CA GLU A 53 -7.83 24.98 -6.95
C GLU A 53 -7.22 23.65 -6.50
N ARG A 54 -5.90 23.60 -6.24
CA ARG A 54 -5.22 22.41 -5.73
C ARG A 54 -5.76 21.99 -4.35
N ILE A 55 -6.05 22.97 -3.47
CA ILE A 55 -6.64 22.71 -2.16
C ILE A 55 -8.11 22.27 -2.28
N LEU A 56 -8.85 22.76 -3.26
CA LEU A 56 -10.27 22.43 -3.44
C LEU A 56 -10.49 21.11 -4.18
N THR A 57 -9.62 20.75 -5.10
CA THR A 57 -9.79 19.56 -5.97
C THR A 57 -10.07 18.26 -5.20
N PRO A 58 -9.30 17.87 -4.16
CA PRO A 58 -9.61 16.65 -3.41
C PRO A 58 -10.94 16.74 -2.65
N LYS A 59 -11.30 17.91 -2.15
CA LYS A 59 -12.59 18.13 -1.45
C LYS A 59 -13.78 17.94 -2.39
N CYS A 60 -13.70 18.50 -3.60
CA CYS A 60 -14.72 18.32 -4.65
C CYS A 60 -14.82 16.84 -5.07
N ALA A 61 -13.68 16.19 -5.28
CA ALA A 61 -13.65 14.80 -5.70
C ALA A 61 -14.26 13.85 -4.65
N LEU A 62 -13.95 14.05 -3.38
CA LEU A 62 -14.55 13.28 -2.29
C LEU A 62 -16.06 13.52 -2.17
N THR A 63 -16.54 14.74 -2.41
CA THR A 63 -17.97 15.02 -2.45
C THR A 63 -18.69 14.27 -3.59
N ILE A 64 -18.06 14.18 -4.76
CA ILE A 64 -18.56 13.34 -5.86
C ILE A 64 -18.55 11.85 -5.47
N ALA A 65 -17.46 11.39 -4.82
CA ALA A 65 -17.34 10.02 -4.35
C ALA A 65 -18.44 9.64 -3.37
N GLU A 66 -18.71 10.49 -2.39
CA GLU A 66 -19.77 10.30 -1.39
C GLU A 66 -21.15 10.25 -2.03
N TYR A 67 -21.42 11.14 -2.98
CA TYR A 67 -22.69 11.10 -3.71
C TYR A 67 -22.87 9.78 -4.48
N LEU A 68 -21.84 9.33 -5.19
CA LEU A 68 -21.89 8.06 -5.92
C LEU A 68 -22.04 6.86 -4.98
N ALA A 69 -21.35 6.91 -3.83
CA ALA A 69 -21.37 5.80 -2.87
C ALA A 69 -22.68 5.75 -2.08
N PHE A 70 -23.13 6.87 -1.52
CA PHE A 70 -24.18 6.85 -0.52
C PHE A 70 -25.57 7.18 -1.06
N GLU A 71 -25.66 7.92 -2.19
CA GLU A 71 -26.93 8.18 -2.86
C GLU A 71 -27.23 7.20 -4.00
N LEU A 72 -26.17 6.66 -4.64
CA LEU A 72 -26.30 5.72 -5.76
C LEU A 72 -25.88 4.29 -5.43
N ASP A 73 -25.60 3.99 -4.16
CA ASP A 73 -25.20 2.66 -3.64
C ASP A 73 -24.00 2.02 -4.39
N MET A 74 -23.04 2.84 -4.81
CA MET A 74 -21.86 2.37 -5.55
C MET A 74 -20.67 2.11 -4.63
N HIS A 75 -19.80 1.17 -4.98
CA HIS A 75 -18.47 1.07 -4.40
C HIS A 75 -17.53 1.98 -5.18
N VAL A 76 -16.93 2.96 -4.50
CA VAL A 76 -16.09 3.99 -5.12
C VAL A 76 -14.67 3.88 -4.60
N LEU A 77 -13.70 3.74 -5.51
CA LEU A 77 -12.28 3.83 -5.21
C LEU A 77 -11.77 5.23 -5.56
N VAL A 78 -11.25 5.94 -4.58
CA VAL A 78 -10.65 7.29 -4.75
C VAL A 78 -9.14 7.17 -4.68
N ILE A 79 -8.46 7.49 -5.78
CA ILE A 79 -7.00 7.53 -5.84
C ILE A 79 -6.56 8.99 -5.86
N MET A 80 -5.85 9.43 -4.82
CA MET A 80 -5.40 10.82 -4.64
C MET A 80 -3.89 10.93 -4.86
N THR A 81 -3.49 11.44 -5.99
CA THR A 81 -2.10 11.75 -6.30
C THR A 81 -1.94 13.27 -6.50
N ASP A 82 -0.99 13.97 -6.01
CA ASP A 82 0.05 13.68 -5.03
C ASP A 82 -0.27 14.49 -3.75
N MET A 83 -0.48 13.82 -2.64
CA MET A 83 -0.86 14.49 -1.39
C MET A 83 0.27 15.34 -0.80
N THR A 84 1.53 15.10 -1.20
CA THR A 84 2.63 16.01 -0.87
C THR A 84 2.43 17.37 -1.55
N SER A 85 2.02 17.39 -2.83
CA SER A 85 1.71 18.63 -3.54
C SER A 85 0.52 19.37 -2.94
N TYR A 86 -0.47 18.64 -2.40
CA TYR A 86 -1.57 19.22 -1.62
C TYR A 86 -1.07 19.92 -0.35
N ALA A 87 -0.23 19.23 0.43
CA ALA A 87 0.33 19.80 1.66
C ALA A 87 1.24 21.00 1.39
N GLU A 88 2.00 21.00 0.30
CA GLU A 88 2.77 22.15 -0.15
C GLU A 88 1.88 23.35 -0.49
N ALA A 89 0.73 23.11 -1.15
CA ALA A 89 -0.24 24.17 -1.41
C ALA A 89 -0.81 24.78 -0.13
N LEU A 90 -1.09 23.97 0.89
CA LEU A 90 -1.50 24.44 2.20
C LEU A 90 -0.40 25.28 2.87
N ARG A 91 0.85 24.84 2.80
CA ARG A 91 2.00 25.58 3.36
C ARG A 91 2.15 26.93 2.71
N GLU A 92 2.07 27.01 1.39
CA GLU A 92 2.17 28.27 0.62
C GLU A 92 1.00 29.20 0.95
N PHE A 93 -0.22 28.68 1.00
CA PHE A 93 -1.41 29.44 1.35
C PHE A 93 -1.35 30.00 2.76
N SER A 94 -0.97 29.19 3.74
CA SER A 94 -0.79 29.61 5.15
C SER A 94 0.28 30.69 5.29
N SER A 95 1.41 30.50 4.60
CA SER A 95 2.50 31.48 4.55
C SER A 95 2.05 32.82 3.95
N SER A 96 1.25 32.80 2.89
CA SER A 96 0.72 34.02 2.26
C SER A 96 -0.22 34.81 3.17
N LYS A 97 -0.85 34.13 4.13
CA LYS A 97 -1.68 34.76 5.17
C LYS A 97 -0.91 35.25 6.39
N GLY A 98 0.39 34.98 6.47
CA GLY A 98 1.23 35.32 7.62
C GLY A 98 0.93 34.47 8.86
N GLU A 99 0.38 33.27 8.71
CA GLU A 99 0.14 32.35 9.82
C GLU A 99 1.46 31.84 10.41
N ILE A 100 1.47 31.57 11.71
CA ILE A 100 2.66 31.05 12.40
C ILE A 100 2.92 29.61 11.90
N PRO A 101 4.10 29.34 11.31
CA PRO A 101 4.41 28.02 10.80
C PRO A 101 4.63 26.99 11.91
N GLY A 102 4.16 25.78 11.71
CA GLY A 102 4.48 24.61 12.50
C GLY A 102 5.73 23.87 12.03
N ARG A 103 5.79 22.56 12.24
CA ARG A 103 6.92 21.67 11.88
C ARG A 103 7.23 21.76 10.38
N LYS A 104 8.49 21.97 10.04
CA LYS A 104 9.01 22.13 8.66
C LYS A 104 8.26 23.19 7.82
N GLY A 105 7.65 24.19 8.47
CA GLY A 105 6.96 25.29 7.80
C GLY A 105 5.52 25.00 7.36
N TYR A 106 4.99 23.84 7.67
CA TYR A 106 3.58 23.51 7.41
C TYR A 106 2.67 24.22 8.42
N PRO A 107 1.38 24.47 8.04
CA PRO A 107 0.44 25.08 8.99
C PRO A 107 0.18 24.14 10.18
N GLY A 108 -0.08 24.73 11.36
CA GLY A 108 -0.36 23.95 12.57
C GLY A 108 -1.59 23.04 12.46
N TYR A 109 -2.50 23.34 11.55
CA TYR A 109 -3.70 22.55 11.26
C TYR A 109 -3.54 21.48 10.17
N LEU A 110 -2.30 21.19 9.70
CA LEU A 110 -2.06 20.20 8.66
C LEU A 110 -2.70 18.84 9.00
N TYR A 111 -2.57 18.39 10.25
CA TYR A 111 -3.17 17.13 10.70
C TYR A 111 -4.69 17.12 10.52
N SER A 112 -5.38 18.11 11.08
CA SER A 112 -6.84 18.17 11.01
C SER A 112 -7.37 18.37 9.59
N ASP A 113 -6.62 19.04 8.73
CA ASP A 113 -7.00 19.22 7.34
C ASP A 113 -6.86 17.91 6.55
N LEU A 114 -5.74 17.17 6.70
CA LEU A 114 -5.57 15.83 6.11
C LEU A 114 -6.60 14.84 6.67
N ALA A 115 -6.85 14.84 7.98
CA ALA A 115 -7.87 14.00 8.61
C ALA A 115 -9.25 14.27 8.02
N SER A 116 -9.61 15.54 7.80
CA SER A 116 -10.89 15.91 7.18
C SER A 116 -11.11 15.35 5.78
N LEU A 117 -10.03 14.97 5.08
CA LEU A 117 -10.10 14.27 3.79
C LEU A 117 -10.13 12.75 3.98
N TYR A 118 -9.19 12.20 4.75
CA TYR A 118 -9.00 10.76 4.83
C TYR A 118 -10.09 10.05 5.61
N GLU A 119 -10.66 10.67 6.65
CA GLU A 119 -11.77 10.13 7.44
C GLU A 119 -13.12 10.07 6.69
N ARG A 120 -13.17 10.56 5.46
CA ARG A 120 -14.33 10.42 4.57
C ARG A 120 -14.40 9.03 3.90
N ALA A 121 -13.37 8.19 4.08
CA ALA A 121 -13.41 6.79 3.66
C ALA A 121 -14.31 5.97 4.59
N GLY A 122 -15.06 5.02 4.03
CA GLY A 122 -15.85 4.10 4.83
C GLY A 122 -17.18 3.69 4.22
N MET A 123 -18.01 3.12 5.06
CA MET A 123 -19.38 2.72 4.78
C MET A 123 -20.33 3.38 5.77
N VAL A 124 -21.46 3.86 5.29
CA VAL A 124 -22.51 4.44 6.15
C VAL A 124 -23.54 3.38 6.45
N LYS A 125 -23.96 3.29 7.72
CA LYS A 125 -25.00 2.34 8.13
C LYS A 125 -26.30 2.61 7.37
N GLY A 126 -26.81 1.59 6.67
CA GLY A 126 -28.02 1.67 5.86
C GLY A 126 -27.81 1.93 4.37
N SER A 127 -26.58 2.34 3.98
CA SER A 127 -26.16 2.38 2.57
C SER A 127 -25.47 1.07 2.18
N LYS A 128 -25.58 0.69 0.91
CA LYS A 128 -24.83 -0.45 0.34
C LYS A 128 -23.51 -0.04 -0.28
N GLY A 129 -23.31 1.25 -0.52
CA GLY A 129 -22.12 1.81 -1.12
C GLY A 129 -20.97 1.97 -0.14
N SER A 130 -19.79 2.19 -0.67
CA SER A 130 -18.57 2.44 0.11
C SER A 130 -17.63 3.40 -0.59
N VAL A 131 -16.86 4.16 0.20
CA VAL A 131 -15.72 4.95 -0.28
C VAL A 131 -14.44 4.34 0.24
N THR A 132 -13.58 3.88 -0.67
CA THR A 132 -12.23 3.44 -0.38
C THR A 132 -11.25 4.49 -0.89
N GLN A 133 -10.29 4.91 -0.06
CA GLN A 133 -9.30 5.91 -0.44
C GLN A 133 -7.89 5.32 -0.50
N ILE A 134 -7.14 5.68 -1.54
CA ILE A 134 -5.70 5.41 -1.65
C ILE A 134 -5.01 6.76 -1.84
N PRO A 135 -4.62 7.44 -0.74
CA PRO A 135 -3.79 8.62 -0.82
C PRO A 135 -2.36 8.22 -1.19
N ILE A 136 -1.83 8.83 -2.25
CA ILE A 136 -0.47 8.62 -2.73
C ILE A 136 0.32 9.88 -2.47
N LEU A 137 1.50 9.72 -1.91
CA LEU A 137 2.40 10.83 -1.59
C LEU A 137 3.85 10.50 -1.91
N THR A 138 4.66 11.51 -2.03
CA THR A 138 6.12 11.37 -2.12
C THR A 138 6.75 11.67 -0.75
N MET A 139 7.83 10.95 -0.43
CA MET A 139 8.62 11.19 0.77
C MET A 139 9.84 12.04 0.38
N PRO A 140 9.87 13.35 0.73
CA PRO A 140 11.06 14.17 0.46
C PRO A 140 12.30 13.58 1.13
N ASN A 141 13.36 13.37 0.34
CA ASN A 141 14.62 12.72 0.75
C ASN A 141 14.43 11.28 1.28
N ASP A 142 13.38 10.58 0.84
CA ASP A 142 12.99 9.24 1.32
C ASP A 142 12.78 9.19 2.86
N ASP A 143 12.45 10.34 3.47
CA ASP A 143 12.25 10.52 4.91
C ASP A 143 10.77 10.25 5.30
N ILE A 144 10.51 9.05 5.79
CA ILE A 144 9.17 8.66 6.29
C ILE A 144 8.74 9.50 7.51
N THR A 145 9.69 10.12 8.23
CA THR A 145 9.39 10.98 9.39
C THR A 145 9.05 12.42 9.00
N HIS A 146 9.07 12.73 7.70
CA HIS A 146 8.59 14.01 7.21
C HIS A 146 7.11 14.23 7.57
N PRO A 147 6.65 15.46 7.92
CA PRO A 147 5.27 15.69 8.40
C PRO A 147 4.16 15.09 7.54
N VAL A 148 4.31 15.11 6.21
CA VAL A 148 3.25 14.63 5.32
C VAL A 148 3.10 13.09 5.38
N PRO A 149 4.13 12.27 5.15
CA PRO A 149 4.02 10.82 5.31
C PRO A 149 3.73 10.41 6.76
N ASP A 150 4.36 11.04 7.76
CA ASP A 150 4.16 10.74 9.18
C ASP A 150 2.69 10.91 9.59
N LEU A 151 2.08 12.07 9.31
CA LEU A 151 0.68 12.34 9.62
C LEU A 151 -0.28 11.47 8.80
N THR A 152 0.01 11.26 7.51
CA THR A 152 -0.82 10.39 6.65
C THR A 152 -0.81 8.96 7.17
N GLY A 153 0.35 8.41 7.51
CA GLY A 153 0.47 7.08 8.09
C GLY A 153 -0.20 6.96 9.46
N TYR A 154 -0.31 8.04 10.22
CA TYR A 154 -1.01 8.07 11.50
C TYR A 154 -2.54 8.07 11.35
N ILE A 155 -3.06 8.79 10.34
CA ILE A 155 -4.51 8.93 10.10
C ILE A 155 -5.08 7.70 9.39
N THR A 156 -4.36 7.17 8.39
CA THR A 156 -4.85 6.05 7.55
C THR A 156 -4.72 4.70 8.25
N GLU A 157 -5.51 3.71 7.84
CA GLU A 157 -5.54 2.37 8.44
C GLU A 157 -4.43 1.44 7.95
N GLY A 158 -3.63 1.88 7.01
CA GLY A 158 -2.49 1.12 6.50
C GLY A 158 -1.60 1.97 5.61
N GLN A 159 -0.41 1.46 5.32
CA GLN A 159 0.53 2.10 4.42
C GLN A 159 1.28 1.06 3.60
N ILE A 160 1.56 1.41 2.36
CA ILE A 160 2.42 0.66 1.45
C ILE A 160 3.60 1.57 1.13
N VAL A 161 4.78 1.16 1.54
CA VAL A 161 6.03 1.91 1.35
C VAL A 161 6.78 1.32 0.17
N LEU A 162 7.25 2.18 -0.73
CA LEU A 162 8.07 1.78 -1.89
C LEU A 162 9.52 2.17 -1.66
N ASP A 163 10.45 1.26 -1.96
CA ASP A 163 11.88 1.48 -1.86
C ASP A 163 12.55 1.46 -3.25
N ARG A 164 13.32 2.50 -3.53
CA ARG A 164 14.08 2.64 -4.80
C ARG A 164 15.18 1.58 -4.94
N SER A 165 15.74 1.10 -3.84
CA SER A 165 16.79 0.07 -3.86
C SER A 165 16.27 -1.24 -4.43
N LEU A 166 15.04 -1.63 -4.10
CA LEU A 166 14.39 -2.82 -4.63
C LEU A 166 14.14 -2.71 -6.13
N GLN A 167 13.76 -1.53 -6.62
CA GLN A 167 13.63 -1.28 -8.06
C GLN A 167 14.99 -1.42 -8.77
N GLY A 168 16.07 -0.94 -8.15
CA GLY A 168 17.43 -1.11 -8.67
C GLY A 168 17.86 -2.58 -8.77
N GLN A 169 17.30 -3.45 -7.93
CA GLN A 169 17.50 -4.91 -7.93
C GLN A 169 16.56 -5.65 -8.91
N GLY A 170 15.71 -4.93 -9.66
CA GLY A 170 14.76 -5.51 -10.61
C GLY A 170 13.51 -6.11 -9.96
N ILE A 171 13.21 -5.76 -8.71
CA ILE A 171 12.01 -6.19 -8.00
C ILE A 171 10.88 -5.19 -8.29
N TYR A 172 9.77 -5.72 -8.82
CA TYR A 172 8.59 -4.93 -9.15
C TYR A 172 7.29 -5.65 -8.74
N PRO A 173 6.34 -4.99 -8.05
CA PRO A 173 6.45 -3.65 -7.49
C PRO A 173 7.48 -3.57 -6.34
N PRO A 174 8.22 -2.46 -6.19
CA PRO A 174 9.30 -2.34 -5.22
C PRO A 174 8.78 -2.04 -3.82
N ILE A 175 7.98 -2.94 -3.27
CA ILE A 175 7.33 -2.78 -1.96
C ILE A 175 8.32 -3.14 -0.85
N ASP A 176 8.61 -2.17 0.02
CA ASP A 176 9.30 -2.44 1.27
C ASP A 176 8.31 -3.00 2.30
N ILE A 177 8.50 -4.26 2.65
CA ILE A 177 7.55 -5.02 3.46
C ILE A 177 7.54 -4.58 4.91
N LEU A 178 8.72 -4.32 5.51
CA LEU A 178 8.81 -4.08 6.94
C LEU A 178 8.11 -2.79 7.40
N PRO A 179 8.25 -1.64 6.72
CA PRO A 179 7.50 -0.44 7.06
C PRO A 179 6.06 -0.44 6.53
N SER A 180 5.72 -1.39 5.64
CA SER A 180 4.35 -1.53 5.14
C SER A 180 3.49 -2.29 6.13
N LEU A 181 2.29 -1.78 6.41
CA LEU A 181 1.40 -2.38 7.40
C LEU A 181 -0.07 -2.13 7.08
N SER A 182 -0.94 -2.98 7.63
CA SER A 182 -2.39 -2.77 7.71
C SER A 182 -2.86 -3.00 9.14
N ARG A 183 -3.50 -2.00 9.75
CA ARG A 183 -4.03 -2.09 11.11
C ARG A 183 -5.28 -2.97 11.18
N LEU A 184 -6.06 -2.99 10.10
CA LEU A 184 -7.33 -3.72 10.00
C LEU A 184 -7.19 -5.11 9.36
N MET A 185 -5.96 -5.58 9.08
CA MET A 185 -5.75 -6.86 8.42
C MET A 185 -6.47 -8.01 9.14
N LYS A 186 -6.44 -8.01 10.48
CA LYS A 186 -7.06 -9.08 11.30
C LYS A 186 -8.56 -9.22 11.09
N ASP A 187 -9.24 -8.11 10.75
CA ASP A 187 -10.70 -8.08 10.57
C ASP A 187 -11.12 -8.51 9.16
N GLY A 188 -10.16 -8.59 8.22
CA GLY A 188 -10.41 -8.92 6.82
C GLY A 188 -9.82 -10.26 6.35
N ILE A 189 -9.20 -11.05 7.25
CA ILE A 189 -8.54 -12.31 6.90
C ILE A 189 -8.95 -13.45 7.85
N GLY A 190 -8.70 -14.69 7.43
CA GLY A 190 -9.00 -15.88 8.21
C GLY A 190 -10.36 -16.48 7.85
N GLU A 191 -10.88 -17.28 8.76
CA GLU A 191 -12.09 -18.07 8.54
C GLU A 191 -13.30 -17.18 8.19
N GLY A 192 -13.95 -17.45 7.07
CA GLY A 192 -15.05 -16.64 6.55
C GLY A 192 -14.66 -15.55 5.52
N TYR A 193 -13.38 -15.20 5.43
CA TYR A 193 -12.84 -14.23 4.46
C TYR A 193 -11.81 -14.88 3.53
N THR A 194 -10.84 -15.56 4.13
CA THR A 194 -9.75 -16.23 3.42
C THR A 194 -9.50 -17.60 4.04
N ARG A 195 -8.32 -18.19 3.86
CA ARG A 195 -7.95 -19.46 4.46
C ARG A 195 -7.55 -19.28 5.95
N GLY A 196 -7.87 -20.25 6.81
CA GLY A 196 -7.68 -20.12 8.25
C GLY A 196 -6.21 -20.01 8.71
N ASP A 197 -5.25 -20.38 7.87
CA ASP A 197 -3.82 -20.23 8.15
C ASP A 197 -3.25 -18.87 7.76
N HIS A 198 -4.03 -17.99 7.10
CA HIS A 198 -3.54 -16.73 6.53
C HIS A 198 -2.83 -15.84 7.56
N GLN A 199 -3.43 -15.65 8.74
CA GLN A 199 -2.84 -14.80 9.78
C GLN A 199 -1.50 -15.35 10.29
N ALA A 200 -1.44 -16.66 10.54
CA ALA A 200 -0.22 -17.31 11.03
C ALA A 200 0.90 -17.25 9.97
N LEU A 201 0.55 -17.55 8.73
CA LEU A 201 1.48 -17.47 7.60
C LEU A 201 2.02 -16.05 7.40
N ALA A 202 1.15 -15.04 7.39
CA ALA A 202 1.56 -13.64 7.20
C ALA A 202 2.50 -13.18 8.32
N ASN A 203 2.18 -13.52 9.59
CA ASN A 203 3.05 -13.19 10.72
C ASN A 203 4.41 -13.90 10.62
N GLN A 204 4.45 -15.15 10.15
CA GLN A 204 5.69 -15.90 9.99
C GLN A 204 6.53 -15.34 8.86
N LEU A 205 5.94 -15.06 7.70
CA LEU A 205 6.66 -14.45 6.56
C LEU A 205 7.27 -13.10 6.95
N PHE A 206 6.51 -12.25 7.64
CA PHE A 206 6.99 -10.96 8.12
C PHE A 206 8.16 -11.11 9.11
N SER A 207 8.01 -12.00 10.11
CA SER A 207 9.07 -12.27 11.08
C SER A 207 10.32 -12.86 10.42
N SER A 208 10.14 -13.80 9.49
CA SER A 208 11.26 -14.40 8.75
C SER A 208 11.98 -13.37 7.88
N TYR A 209 11.25 -12.48 7.21
CA TYR A 209 11.87 -11.43 6.39
C TYR A 209 12.62 -10.39 7.23
N ALA A 210 12.15 -10.07 8.44
CA ALA A 210 12.92 -9.24 9.38
C ALA A 210 14.28 -9.88 9.70
N LYS A 211 14.32 -11.20 9.98
CA LYS A 211 15.57 -11.94 10.21
C LYS A 211 16.50 -11.97 8.96
N VAL A 212 15.93 -11.90 7.74
CA VAL A 212 16.73 -11.74 6.51
C VAL A 212 17.51 -10.43 6.53
N ILE A 213 16.85 -9.33 6.89
CA ILE A 213 17.51 -8.01 6.96
C ILE A 213 18.60 -8.00 8.02
N ASP A 214 18.34 -8.61 9.19
CA ASP A 214 19.34 -8.77 10.24
C ASP A 214 20.56 -9.60 9.77
N ALA A 215 20.31 -10.74 9.10
CA ALA A 215 21.38 -11.58 8.55
C ALA A 215 22.20 -10.87 7.47
N ARG A 216 21.56 -10.09 6.58
CA ARG A 216 22.25 -9.27 5.57
C ARG A 216 23.10 -8.17 6.23
N SER A 217 22.56 -7.52 7.27
CA SER A 217 23.30 -6.51 8.03
C SER A 217 24.51 -7.13 8.71
N LEU A 218 24.37 -8.31 9.31
CA LEU A 218 25.47 -9.04 9.91
C LEU A 218 26.51 -9.43 8.86
N ALA A 219 26.09 -9.96 7.70
CA ALA A 219 26.97 -10.32 6.59
C ALA A 219 27.81 -9.13 6.09
N SER A 220 27.26 -7.93 6.10
CA SER A 220 27.97 -6.73 5.69
C SER A 220 29.10 -6.33 6.64
N VAL A 221 29.04 -6.77 7.90
CA VAL A 221 30.04 -6.46 8.94
C VAL A 221 31.12 -7.55 9.06
N ILE A 222 30.70 -8.83 9.12
CA ILE A 222 31.65 -9.94 9.37
C ILE A 222 32.00 -10.75 8.12
N GLY A 223 31.32 -10.54 7.01
CA GLY A 223 31.46 -11.33 5.78
C GLY A 223 30.46 -12.49 5.72
N ALA A 224 29.99 -12.80 4.51
CA ALA A 224 28.99 -13.85 4.27
C ALA A 224 29.50 -15.27 4.63
N GLU A 225 30.80 -15.49 4.57
CA GLU A 225 31.44 -16.77 4.90
C GLU A 225 31.32 -17.14 6.38
N GLU A 226 31.39 -16.13 7.26
CA GLU A 226 31.35 -16.28 8.72
C GLU A 226 29.94 -16.40 9.31
N LEU A 227 28.90 -16.30 8.47
CA LEU A 227 27.52 -16.44 8.90
C LEU A 227 27.22 -17.88 9.39
N SER A 228 26.34 -17.98 10.38
CA SER A 228 25.83 -19.25 10.83
C SER A 228 25.07 -19.99 9.70
N ALA A 229 24.94 -21.31 9.80
CA ALA A 229 24.16 -22.10 8.83
C ALA A 229 22.68 -21.63 8.74
N VAL A 230 22.14 -21.14 9.83
CA VAL A 230 20.76 -20.62 9.89
C VAL A 230 20.66 -19.25 9.18
N ASP A 231 21.62 -18.34 9.42
CA ASP A 231 21.63 -17.04 8.75
C ASP A 231 21.78 -17.17 7.22
N LYS A 232 22.61 -18.12 6.77
CA LYS A 232 22.72 -18.45 5.34
C LYS A 232 21.40 -18.93 4.75
N LYS A 233 20.60 -19.72 5.49
CA LYS A 233 19.26 -20.12 5.08
C LYS A 233 18.29 -18.95 5.03
N TYR A 234 18.38 -18.00 5.97
CA TYR A 234 17.58 -16.77 5.90
C TYR A 234 17.91 -15.91 4.69
N ILE A 235 19.18 -15.76 4.33
CA ILE A 235 19.57 -15.04 3.12
C ILE A 235 19.00 -15.71 1.87
N ALA A 236 19.14 -17.04 1.74
CA ALA A 236 18.56 -17.80 0.63
C ALA A 236 17.02 -17.68 0.57
N PHE A 237 16.35 -17.77 1.72
CA PHE A 237 14.92 -17.53 1.82
C PHE A 237 14.56 -16.12 1.33
N GLY A 238 15.31 -15.10 1.78
CA GLY A 238 15.07 -13.69 1.41
C GLY A 238 15.16 -13.44 -0.09
N GLU A 239 16.17 -14.00 -0.75
CA GLU A 239 16.33 -13.90 -2.21
C GLU A 239 15.13 -14.54 -2.95
N GLN A 240 14.71 -15.73 -2.54
CA GLN A 240 13.58 -16.40 -3.14
C GLN A 240 12.26 -15.67 -2.85
N PHE A 241 12.09 -15.16 -1.63
CA PHE A 241 10.91 -14.41 -1.26
C PHE A 241 10.78 -13.10 -2.07
N GLU A 242 11.86 -12.35 -2.23
CA GLU A 242 11.87 -11.15 -3.05
C GLU A 242 11.59 -11.46 -4.52
N GLN A 243 12.22 -12.51 -5.08
CA GLN A 243 12.09 -12.84 -6.49
C GLN A 243 10.75 -13.48 -6.87
N GLN A 244 10.17 -14.29 -6.00
CA GLN A 244 8.97 -15.08 -6.33
C GLN A 244 7.69 -14.53 -5.67
N PHE A 245 7.79 -13.96 -4.46
CA PHE A 245 6.62 -13.46 -3.75
C PHE A 245 6.37 -11.98 -3.99
N VAL A 246 7.39 -11.14 -3.79
CA VAL A 246 7.29 -9.69 -3.96
C VAL A 246 7.28 -9.30 -5.43
N ASN A 247 8.23 -9.84 -6.19
CA ASN A 247 8.36 -9.55 -7.62
C ASN A 247 7.19 -10.17 -8.40
N GLN A 248 6.49 -9.34 -9.16
CA GLN A 248 5.35 -9.74 -9.97
C GLN A 248 5.47 -9.17 -11.37
N LYS A 249 5.00 -9.93 -12.36
CA LYS A 249 4.91 -9.43 -13.72
C LYS A 249 3.77 -8.44 -13.85
N PHE A 250 3.86 -7.51 -14.79
CA PHE A 250 2.83 -6.49 -15.03
C PHE A 250 1.41 -7.07 -15.24
N THR A 251 1.30 -8.25 -15.84
CA THR A 251 0.03 -8.93 -16.11
C THR A 251 -0.27 -10.05 -15.11
N GLU A 252 0.54 -10.20 -14.07
CA GLU A 252 0.34 -11.26 -13.08
C GLU A 252 -0.88 -10.94 -12.20
N ASN A 253 -1.74 -11.94 -12.01
CA ASN A 253 -2.92 -11.85 -11.18
C ASN A 253 -3.05 -13.12 -10.34
N ARG A 254 -2.39 -13.13 -9.18
CA ARG A 254 -2.47 -14.23 -8.22
C ARG A 254 -3.72 -14.15 -7.38
N THR A 255 -4.40 -15.27 -7.17
CA THR A 255 -5.45 -15.36 -6.15
C THR A 255 -4.82 -15.37 -4.76
N ILE A 256 -5.66 -15.13 -3.74
CA ILE A 256 -5.18 -15.18 -2.36
C ILE A 256 -4.68 -16.59 -2.00
N GLU A 257 -5.34 -17.65 -2.46
CA GLU A 257 -4.94 -19.03 -2.24
C GLU A 257 -3.56 -19.31 -2.85
N GLN A 258 -3.33 -18.88 -4.09
CA GLN A 258 -2.04 -19.01 -4.75
C GLN A 258 -0.93 -18.27 -3.98
N SER A 259 -1.24 -17.09 -3.43
CA SER A 259 -0.29 -16.32 -2.62
C SER A 259 0.03 -17.03 -1.30
N LEU A 260 -0.99 -17.63 -0.64
CA LEU A 260 -0.79 -18.39 0.58
C LEU A 260 0.02 -19.67 0.34
N ASP A 261 -0.26 -20.38 -0.75
CA ASP A 261 0.49 -21.60 -1.12
C ASP A 261 1.95 -21.28 -1.43
N LEU A 262 2.20 -20.22 -2.19
CA LEU A 262 3.55 -19.74 -2.46
C LEU A 262 4.29 -19.33 -1.18
N GLY A 263 3.60 -18.66 -0.26
CA GLY A 263 4.17 -18.32 1.04
C GLY A 263 4.64 -19.54 1.82
N TRP A 264 3.83 -20.62 1.86
CA TRP A 264 4.22 -21.88 2.49
C TRP A 264 5.37 -22.58 1.76
N GLU A 265 5.37 -22.55 0.44
CA GLU A 265 6.47 -23.11 -0.36
C GLU A 265 7.80 -22.42 -0.03
N LEU A 266 7.78 -21.09 0.12
CA LEU A 266 8.98 -20.31 0.45
C LEU A 266 9.45 -20.55 1.89
N LEU A 267 8.54 -20.70 2.86
CA LEU A 267 8.93 -21.06 4.22
C LEU A 267 9.62 -22.43 4.30
N GLY A 268 9.45 -23.29 3.30
CA GLY A 268 10.17 -24.55 3.18
C GLY A 268 11.70 -24.43 3.09
N TYR A 269 12.24 -23.27 2.76
CA TYR A 269 13.70 -22.99 2.81
C TYR A 269 14.24 -22.87 4.24
N LEU A 270 13.37 -22.59 5.21
CA LEU A 270 13.73 -22.46 6.62
C LEU A 270 13.44 -23.76 7.37
N PRO A 271 14.25 -24.13 8.34
CA PRO A 271 13.96 -25.31 9.17
C PRO A 271 12.70 -25.08 10.03
N ARG A 272 11.95 -26.15 10.32
CA ARG A 272 10.73 -26.08 11.14
C ARG A 272 10.94 -25.37 12.48
N SER A 273 12.11 -25.51 13.10
CA SER A 273 12.46 -24.87 14.36
C SER A 273 12.46 -23.34 14.32
N GLU A 274 12.55 -22.74 13.13
CA GLU A 274 12.54 -21.29 12.94
C GLU A 274 11.13 -20.71 12.72
N LEU A 275 10.11 -21.57 12.59
CA LEU A 275 8.72 -21.19 12.32
C LEU A 275 7.93 -21.02 13.63
N ASP A 276 8.40 -20.15 14.50
CA ASP A 276 7.91 -19.93 15.87
C ASP A 276 6.60 -19.14 15.98
N ARG A 277 6.11 -18.58 14.86
CA ARG A 277 4.86 -17.81 14.79
C ARG A 277 3.66 -18.64 14.34
N VAL A 278 3.84 -19.94 14.16
CA VAL A 278 2.82 -20.84 13.63
C VAL A 278 2.63 -22.01 14.56
N ASP A 279 1.38 -22.33 14.87
CA ASP A 279 1.04 -23.51 15.68
C ASP A 279 1.41 -24.81 14.96
N ASP A 280 1.85 -25.83 15.72
CA ASP A 280 2.24 -27.15 15.19
C ASP A 280 1.17 -27.81 14.32
N LYS A 281 -0.11 -27.66 14.65
CA LYS A 281 -1.22 -28.19 13.86
C LYS A 281 -1.29 -27.60 12.44
N ILE A 282 -0.94 -26.32 12.30
CA ILE A 282 -0.91 -25.62 11.02
C ILE A 282 0.36 -26.04 10.26
N LEU A 283 1.51 -26.12 10.96
CA LEU A 283 2.76 -26.61 10.38
C LEU A 283 2.60 -28.04 9.83
N ASP A 284 2.00 -28.94 10.57
CA ASP A 284 1.79 -30.34 10.13
C ASP A 284 0.93 -30.43 8.86
N LYS A 285 0.06 -29.45 8.64
CA LYS A 285 -0.84 -29.44 7.49
C LYS A 285 -0.23 -28.79 6.24
N TYR A 286 0.54 -27.71 6.40
CA TYR A 286 0.95 -26.87 5.28
C TYR A 286 2.45 -26.83 5.06
N TYR A 287 3.28 -27.00 6.10
CA TYR A 287 4.72 -26.91 5.97
C TYR A 287 5.31 -28.13 5.27
N LYS A 288 6.14 -27.89 4.27
CA LYS A 288 6.92 -28.91 3.58
C LYS A 288 8.37 -28.42 3.47
N PRO A 289 9.34 -29.09 4.12
CA PRO A 289 10.73 -28.71 3.98
C PRO A 289 11.17 -28.88 2.54
N LYS A 290 11.91 -27.92 1.99
CA LYS A 290 12.64 -28.11 0.73
C LYS A 290 13.90 -28.91 1.06
N GLU A 291 14.09 -30.05 0.39
CA GLU A 291 15.33 -30.80 0.47
C GLU A 291 16.48 -29.93 -0.03
N GLU A 292 17.61 -29.97 0.68
CA GLU A 292 18.83 -29.28 0.27
C GLU A 292 19.27 -29.84 -1.09
N ALA A 293 19.26 -28.98 -2.13
CA ALA A 293 19.76 -29.34 -3.44
C ALA A 293 21.27 -29.19 -3.47
#